data_94fc988e05a8d4b41ef56adb9178f730
#
_entry.id   94fc988e05a8d4b41ef56adb9178f730
#
_cell.length_a   1.000
_cell.length_b   1.000
_cell.length_c   1.000
_cell.angle_alpha   90.00
_cell.angle_beta   90.00
_cell.angle_gamma   90.00
#
_symmetry.space_group_name_H-M   'P 1'
#
loop_
_entity.id
_entity.type
_entity.pdbx_description
1 polymer ?
#
loop_
_entity_poly.entity_id
_entity_poly.type
_entity_poly.pdbx_seq_one_letter_code
_entity_poly.pdbx_strand_id
1 'polypeptide(L)'
;MTICIIPARSGSKRVKNKNIKLFAGKPIISYAIQLAKSCGLFEKIVVSTDSYKISKIAKKYGAEVPFLRSKKLANDFTPTSDVLIDCINKISSQNTKYHFCIYPCTTLIYKKDLINSFKKMKKNDFDQL
;
A
#
# COMPACT_ATOMS: atom_id res chain seq x y z
N MET A 1 5.24 16.20 1.46
CA MET A 1 5.22 14.85 2.05
C MET A 1 4.70 13.86 1.02
N THR A 2 5.33 12.70 0.93
CA THR A 2 4.95 11.63 0.01
C THR A 2 4.58 10.39 0.82
N ILE A 3 3.41 9.82 0.56
CA ILE A 3 2.87 8.69 1.31
C ILE A 3 2.69 7.50 0.37
N CYS A 4 3.13 6.32 0.81
CA CYS A 4 2.87 5.06 0.13
C CYS A 4 1.67 4.38 0.78
N ILE A 5 0.70 3.94 -0.02
CA ILE A 5 -0.49 3.21 0.43
C ILE A 5 -0.45 1.81 -0.18
N ILE A 6 -0.58 0.80 0.67
CA ILE A 6 -0.64 -0.61 0.29
C ILE A 6 -2.02 -1.14 0.66
N PRO A 7 -2.95 -1.29 -0.31
CA PRO A 7 -4.28 -1.84 -0.01
C PRO A 7 -4.22 -3.36 0.13
N ALA A 8 -4.71 -3.88 1.24
CA ALA A 8 -4.63 -5.32 1.56
C ALA A 8 -5.88 -5.80 2.29
N ARG A 9 -6.93 -6.17 1.54
CA ARG A 9 -8.15 -6.70 2.13
C ARG A 9 -7.99 -8.16 2.55
N SER A 10 -8.79 -8.61 3.52
CA SER A 10 -8.76 -9.99 4.01
C SER A 10 -9.44 -10.97 3.05
N GLY A 11 -10.54 -10.55 2.44
CA GLY A 11 -11.34 -11.41 1.58
C GLY A 11 -10.72 -11.56 0.19
N SER A 12 -10.50 -12.80 -0.22
CA SER A 12 -10.10 -13.12 -1.59
C SER A 12 -10.77 -14.42 -1.98
N LYS A 13 -11.52 -14.41 -3.10
CA LYS A 13 -12.22 -15.61 -3.57
C LYS A 13 -11.29 -16.65 -4.18
N ARG A 14 -10.23 -16.21 -4.85
CA ARG A 14 -9.32 -17.11 -5.58
C ARG A 14 -8.28 -17.74 -4.68
N VAL A 15 -7.66 -16.95 -3.82
CA VAL A 15 -6.61 -17.41 -2.90
C VAL A 15 -6.91 -16.88 -1.51
N LYS A 16 -7.24 -17.77 -0.58
CA LYS A 16 -7.54 -17.41 0.81
C LYS A 16 -6.32 -16.76 1.46
N ASN A 17 -6.53 -15.64 2.14
CA ASN A 17 -5.46 -14.88 2.79
C ASN A 17 -4.30 -14.52 1.85
N LYS A 18 -4.64 -14.15 0.62
CA LYS A 18 -3.67 -13.87 -0.44
C LYS A 18 -2.55 -12.92 0.00
N ASN A 19 -2.91 -11.86 0.72
CA ASN A 19 -1.98 -10.78 1.08
C ASN A 19 -0.99 -11.14 2.19
N ILE A 20 -1.22 -12.22 2.91
CA ILE A 20 -0.33 -12.71 3.96
C ILE A 20 0.17 -14.13 3.72
N LYS A 21 -0.11 -14.68 2.54
CA LYS A 21 0.41 -15.99 2.17
C LYS A 21 1.94 -15.95 2.12
N LEU A 22 2.58 -17.02 2.58
CA LEU A 22 4.04 -17.10 2.60
C LEU A 22 4.59 -17.19 1.18
N PHE A 23 5.58 -16.37 0.89
CA PHE A 23 6.37 -16.38 -0.33
C PHE A 23 7.84 -16.32 0.08
N ALA A 24 8.62 -17.33 -0.31
CA ALA A 24 10.02 -17.47 0.09
C ALA A 24 10.21 -17.28 1.62
N GLY A 25 9.32 -17.88 2.42
CA GLY A 25 9.42 -17.91 3.87
C GLY A 25 8.84 -16.71 4.61
N LYS A 26 8.32 -15.69 3.91
CA LYS A 26 7.77 -14.48 4.53
C LYS A 26 6.39 -14.17 3.98
N PRO A 27 5.50 -13.52 4.76
CA PRO A 27 4.23 -13.04 4.23
C PRO A 27 4.45 -12.17 3.00
N ILE A 28 3.67 -12.39 1.94
CA ILE A 28 3.93 -11.72 0.67
C ILE A 28 3.84 -10.18 0.78
N ILE A 29 2.99 -9.66 1.66
CA ILE A 29 2.89 -8.21 1.90
C ILE A 29 4.20 -7.62 2.42
N SER A 30 5.04 -8.41 3.09
CA SER A 30 6.31 -7.92 3.63
C SER A 30 7.25 -7.43 2.54
N TYR A 31 7.19 -8.02 1.35
CA TYR A 31 8.02 -7.60 0.22
C TYR A 31 7.64 -6.22 -0.29
N ALA A 32 6.35 -5.92 -0.37
CA ALA A 32 5.87 -4.59 -0.75
C ALA A 32 6.29 -3.54 0.28
N ILE A 33 6.15 -3.86 1.57
CA ILE A 33 6.55 -2.96 2.66
C ILE A 33 8.06 -2.70 2.62
N GLN A 34 8.86 -3.74 2.48
CA GLN A 34 10.31 -3.62 2.42
C GLN A 34 10.77 -2.85 1.18
N LEU A 35 10.13 -3.08 0.03
CA LEU A 35 10.39 -2.32 -1.19
C LEU A 35 10.16 -0.82 -0.95
N ALA A 36 9.00 -0.47 -0.40
CA ALA A 36 8.66 0.92 -0.10
C ALA A 36 9.67 1.56 0.86
N LYS A 37 10.05 0.85 1.93
CA LYS A 37 11.04 1.35 2.89
C LYS A 37 12.40 1.57 2.25
N SER A 38 12.83 0.67 1.37
CA SER A 38 14.15 0.74 0.74
C SER A 38 14.28 1.89 -0.26
N CYS A 39 13.17 2.37 -0.81
CA CYS A 39 13.19 3.47 -1.77
C CYS A 39 13.62 4.80 -1.16
N GLY A 40 13.37 5.02 0.13
CA GLY A 40 13.66 6.28 0.79
C GLY A 40 12.82 7.46 0.30
N LEU A 41 11.72 7.20 -0.42
CA LEU A 41 10.86 8.24 -1.01
C LEU A 41 9.72 8.66 -0.10
N PHE A 42 9.34 7.81 0.86
CA PHE A 42 8.08 7.95 1.60
C PHE A 42 8.31 8.33 3.05
N GLU A 43 7.63 9.37 3.51
CA GLU A 43 7.59 9.74 4.92
C GLU A 43 6.71 8.79 5.71
N LYS A 44 5.70 8.20 5.05
CA LYS A 44 4.82 7.21 5.66
C LYS A 44 4.55 6.07 4.68
N ILE A 45 4.48 4.86 5.21
CA ILE A 45 4.05 3.66 4.50
C ILE A 45 2.84 3.14 5.25
N VAL A 46 1.66 3.22 4.63
CA VAL A 46 0.38 2.90 5.25
C VAL A 46 -0.22 1.68 4.57
N VAL A 47 -0.64 0.70 5.36
CA VAL A 47 -1.42 -0.44 4.87
C VAL A 47 -2.89 -0.18 5.19
N SER A 48 -3.73 -0.20 4.16
CA SER A 48 -5.18 -0.09 4.28
C SER A 48 -5.77 -1.49 4.29
N THR A 49 -6.31 -1.93 5.42
CA THR A 49 -6.86 -3.28 5.57
C THR A 49 -8.09 -3.27 6.48
N ASP A 50 -8.96 -4.26 6.28
CA ASP A 50 -10.09 -4.57 7.15
C ASP A 50 -9.74 -5.63 8.20
N SER A 51 -8.56 -6.21 8.14
CA SER A 51 -8.17 -7.38 8.93
C SER A 51 -7.20 -7.00 10.04
N TYR A 52 -7.55 -7.35 11.27
CA TYR A 52 -6.65 -7.21 12.40
C TYR A 52 -5.39 -8.06 12.24
N LYS A 53 -5.52 -9.26 11.67
CA LYS A 53 -4.38 -10.17 11.41
C LYS A 53 -3.38 -9.54 10.43
N ILE A 54 -3.88 -9.00 9.32
CA ILE A 54 -3.03 -8.30 8.33
C ILE A 54 -2.41 -7.05 8.96
N SER A 55 -3.16 -6.32 9.77
CA SER A 55 -2.66 -5.14 10.49
C SER A 55 -1.46 -5.49 11.37
N LYS A 56 -1.56 -6.56 12.15
CA LYS A 56 -0.45 -7.00 13.02
C LYS A 56 0.80 -7.34 12.21
N ILE A 57 0.63 -8.07 11.12
CA ILE A 57 1.75 -8.44 10.23
C ILE A 57 2.38 -7.20 9.60
N ALA A 58 1.57 -6.28 9.09
CA ALA A 58 2.05 -5.05 8.48
C ALA A 58 2.88 -4.22 9.45
N LYS A 59 2.39 -4.05 10.68
CA LYS A 59 3.13 -3.31 11.72
C LYS A 59 4.45 -3.98 12.08
N LYS A 60 4.47 -5.30 12.12
CA LYS A 60 5.69 -6.07 12.40
C LYS A 60 6.78 -5.74 11.37
N TYR A 61 6.43 -5.53 10.11
CA TYR A 61 7.37 -5.22 9.04
C TYR A 61 7.61 -3.72 8.85
N GLY A 62 7.02 -2.88 9.71
CA GLY A 62 7.34 -1.46 9.76
C GLY A 62 6.38 -0.54 9.04
N ALA A 63 5.20 -1.03 8.62
CA ALA A 63 4.15 -0.17 8.07
C ALA A 63 3.26 0.37 9.19
N GLU A 64 2.55 1.45 8.89
CA GLU A 64 1.53 2.01 9.76
C GLU A 64 0.15 1.53 9.33
N VAL A 65 -0.73 1.28 10.30
CA VAL A 65 -2.14 0.94 10.06
C VAL A 65 -2.98 1.83 10.97
N PRO A 66 -3.19 3.09 10.60
CA PRO A 66 -3.83 4.07 11.50
C PRO A 66 -5.32 3.81 11.72
N PHE A 67 -5.97 3.02 10.86
CA PHE A 67 -7.38 2.64 11.01
C PHE A 67 -7.63 1.32 10.32
N LEU A 68 -8.72 0.64 10.71
CA LEU A 68 -9.20 -0.52 9.98
C LEU A 68 -10.24 -0.07 8.97
N ARG A 69 -10.08 -0.52 7.72
CA ARG A 69 -11.01 -0.23 6.63
C ARG A 69 -12.36 -0.86 6.91
N SER A 70 -13.46 -0.15 6.65
CA SER A 70 -14.80 -0.70 6.83
C SER A 70 -15.03 -1.89 5.89
N LYS A 71 -15.88 -2.83 6.31
CA LYS A 71 -16.24 -3.98 5.48
C LYS A 71 -16.89 -3.57 4.16
N LYS A 72 -17.60 -2.45 4.14
CA LYS A 72 -18.21 -1.88 2.96
C LYS A 72 -17.18 -1.55 1.87
N LEU A 73 -15.95 -1.16 2.26
CA LEU A 73 -14.85 -0.87 1.35
C LEU A 73 -13.89 -2.05 1.19
N ALA A 74 -14.21 -3.21 1.75
CA ALA A 74 -13.35 -4.39 1.70
C ALA A 74 -13.98 -5.55 0.91
N ASN A 75 -15.09 -5.32 0.22
CA ASN A 75 -15.76 -6.34 -0.58
C ASN A 75 -15.10 -6.53 -1.96
N ASP A 76 -15.53 -7.55 -2.69
CA ASP A 76 -14.94 -7.90 -4.00
C ASP A 76 -15.27 -6.88 -5.10
N PHE A 77 -16.25 -6.01 -4.89
CA PHE A 77 -16.77 -5.09 -5.90
C PHE A 77 -16.28 -3.66 -5.73
N THR A 78 -15.65 -3.34 -4.61
CA THR A 78 -15.13 -1.99 -4.36
C THR A 78 -13.87 -1.74 -5.21
N PRO A 79 -13.87 -0.72 -6.09
CA PRO A 79 -12.67 -0.39 -6.85
C PRO A 79 -11.51 0.05 -5.96
N THR A 80 -10.28 -0.19 -6.42
CA THR A 80 -9.07 0.28 -5.72
C THR A 80 -9.08 1.79 -5.54
N SER A 81 -9.59 2.54 -6.51
CA SER A 81 -9.70 4.00 -6.42
C SER A 81 -10.50 4.46 -5.21
N ASP A 82 -11.62 3.80 -4.90
CA ASP A 82 -12.45 4.16 -3.74
C ASP A 82 -11.71 3.88 -2.43
N VAL A 83 -10.97 2.79 -2.36
CA VAL A 83 -10.13 2.45 -1.20
C VAL A 83 -9.04 3.49 -1.01
N LEU A 84 -8.39 3.91 -2.08
CA LEU A 84 -7.34 4.92 -2.03
C LEU A 84 -7.89 6.28 -1.59
N ILE A 85 -9.04 6.69 -2.12
CA ILE A 85 -9.68 7.95 -1.74
C ILE A 85 -10.01 7.94 -0.25
N ASP A 86 -10.61 6.87 0.26
CA ASP A 86 -10.91 6.74 1.69
C ASP A 86 -9.65 6.88 2.54
N CYS A 87 -8.60 6.18 2.15
CA CYS A 87 -7.34 6.21 2.87
C CYS A 87 -6.72 7.62 2.83
N ILE A 88 -6.66 8.22 1.65
CA ILE A 88 -6.11 9.57 1.47
C ILE A 88 -6.83 10.57 2.35
N ASN A 89 -8.16 10.52 2.39
CA ASN A 89 -8.96 11.45 3.19
C ASN A 89 -8.69 11.31 4.69
N LYS A 90 -8.35 10.11 5.15
CA LYS A 90 -8.12 9.83 6.57
C LYS A 90 -6.69 10.11 7.04
N ILE A 91 -5.70 10.01 6.15
CA ILE A 91 -4.28 10.07 6.55
C ILE A 91 -3.54 11.30 6.03
N SER A 92 -4.04 11.96 4.99
CA SER A 92 -3.32 13.07 4.36
C SER A 92 -3.42 14.35 5.19
N SER A 93 -2.37 15.14 5.12
CA SER A 93 -2.33 16.49 5.68
C SER A 93 -2.19 17.50 4.54
N GLN A 94 -2.23 18.79 4.87
CA GLN A 94 -2.00 19.87 3.90
C GLN A 94 -0.61 19.78 3.24
N ASN A 95 0.32 19.12 3.89
CA ASN A 95 1.70 18.97 3.38
C ASN A 95 1.88 17.74 2.51
N THR A 96 0.86 16.88 2.37
CA THR A 96 0.94 15.70 1.53
C THR A 96 0.73 16.08 0.07
N LYS A 97 1.75 15.87 -0.73
CA LYS A 97 1.74 16.25 -2.15
C LYS A 97 1.53 15.05 -3.08
N TYR A 98 2.14 13.92 -2.76
CA TYR A 98 2.07 12.74 -3.61
C TYR A 98 1.67 11.51 -2.83
N HIS A 99 0.93 10.63 -3.49
CA HIS A 99 0.55 9.31 -2.98
C HIS A 99 0.98 8.24 -3.98
N PHE A 100 1.58 7.18 -3.46
CA PHE A 100 1.93 5.99 -4.24
C PHE A 100 1.04 4.84 -3.81
N CYS A 101 0.55 4.08 -4.78
CA CYS A 101 -0.13 2.81 -4.50
C CYS A 101 0.77 1.66 -4.92
N ILE A 102 1.10 0.79 -3.98
CA ILE A 102 1.83 -0.46 -4.25
C ILE A 102 0.92 -1.61 -3.83
N TYR A 103 0.64 -2.52 -4.76
CA TYR A 103 -0.16 -3.69 -4.43
C TYR A 103 0.63 -4.67 -3.55
N PRO A 104 -0.03 -5.35 -2.58
CA PRO A 104 0.68 -6.18 -1.61
C PRO A 104 1.38 -7.40 -2.21
N CYS A 105 0.96 -7.86 -3.39
CA CYS A 105 1.53 -9.02 -4.05
C CYS A 105 2.59 -8.67 -5.10
N THR A 106 3.23 -7.51 -5.00
CA THR A 106 4.24 -7.04 -5.94
C THR A 106 5.64 -7.48 -5.52
N THR A 107 6.06 -8.66 -5.98
CA THR A 107 7.40 -9.18 -5.69
C THR A 107 8.41 -8.91 -6.81
N LEU A 108 7.94 -8.46 -7.99
CA LEU A 108 8.77 -8.29 -9.19
C LEU A 108 9.04 -6.82 -9.54
N ILE A 109 8.64 -5.88 -8.72
CA ILE A 109 8.92 -4.46 -8.95
C ILE A 109 10.33 -4.14 -8.43
N TYR A 110 11.12 -3.47 -9.27
CA TYR A 110 12.44 -3.02 -8.89
C TYR A 110 12.39 -1.64 -8.24
N LYS A 111 13.16 -1.46 -7.20
CA LYS A 111 13.33 -0.20 -6.48
C LYS A 111 13.65 0.96 -7.41
N LYS A 112 14.53 0.74 -8.39
CA LYS A 112 14.94 1.79 -9.32
C LYS A 112 13.78 2.26 -10.20
N ASP A 113 12.82 1.37 -10.53
CA ASP A 113 11.67 1.73 -11.35
C ASP A 113 10.72 2.65 -10.59
N LEU A 114 10.52 2.41 -9.28
CA LEU A 114 9.73 3.30 -8.44
C LEU A 114 10.37 4.68 -8.34
N ILE A 115 11.68 4.74 -8.12
CA ILE A 115 12.41 5.99 -8.02
C ILE A 115 12.33 6.78 -9.34
N ASN A 116 12.52 6.10 -10.47
CA ASN A 116 12.44 6.73 -11.78
C ASN A 116 11.04 7.22 -12.11
N SER A 117 10.01 6.46 -11.75
CA SER A 117 8.60 6.86 -11.92
C SER A 117 8.30 8.15 -11.17
N PHE A 118 8.77 8.24 -9.93
CA PHE A 118 8.56 9.43 -9.11
C PHE A 118 9.28 10.66 -9.69
N LYS A 119 10.52 10.49 -10.14
CA LYS A 119 11.27 11.56 -10.80
C LYS A 119 10.55 12.06 -12.07
N LYS A 120 10.02 11.12 -12.86
CA LYS A 120 9.28 11.44 -14.07
C LYS A 120 8.01 12.22 -13.77
N MET A 121 7.26 11.79 -12.75
CA MET A 121 6.04 12.46 -12.32
C MET A 121 6.32 13.89 -11.88
N LYS A 122 7.35 14.09 -11.06
CA LYS A 122 7.74 15.42 -10.59
C LYS A 122 8.18 16.33 -11.72
N LYS A 123 8.99 15.81 -12.65
CA LYS A 123 9.55 16.60 -13.76
C LYS A 123 8.47 17.09 -14.72
N ASN A 124 7.46 16.26 -15.01
CA ASN A 124 6.44 16.54 -16.01
C ASN A 124 5.12 17.03 -15.41
N ASP A 125 5.03 17.14 -14.10
CA ASP A 125 3.85 17.59 -13.36
C ASP A 125 2.58 16.83 -13.76
N PHE A 126 2.69 15.51 -13.91
CA PHE A 126 1.56 14.64 -14.20
C PHE A 126 0.66 14.52 -12.98
N ASP A 127 -0.66 14.52 -13.19
CA ASP A 127 -1.62 14.25 -12.14
C ASP A 127 -1.57 12.78 -11.71
N GLN A 128 -1.25 11.91 -12.65
CA GLN A 128 -1.18 10.47 -12.43
C GLN A 128 -0.15 9.83 -13.36
N LEU A 129 0.48 8.79 -12.87
CA LEU A 129 1.44 8.03 -13.66
C LEU A 129 1.18 6.54 -13.53
#